data_67e2ea3e845673e893ac0844bf68f952
#
_entry.id   67e2ea3e845673e893ac0844bf68f952
#
_cell.length_a   1.000
_cell.length_b   1.000
_cell.length_c   1.000
_cell.angle_alpha   90.00
_cell.angle_beta   90.00
_cell.angle_gamma   90.00
#
_symmetry.space_group_name_H-M   'P 1'
#
loop_
_entity.id
_entity.type
_entity.pdbx_description
1 polymer ?
#
loop_
_entity_poly.entity_id
_entity_poly.type
_entity_poly.pdbx_seq_one_letter_code
_entity_poly.pdbx_strand_id
1 'polypeptide(L)'
;VRMLAARLHEAHERIRELSAERVQQRVARSLVRLAHKVGVRQAAGSLRLDVRLSRQDLAQMNGTTLETVSRTLTAWQRAGLLEVGREQITILKPEELALIADDLPN
;
A
#
# COMPACT_ATOMS: atom_id res chain seq x y z
N VAL A 1 11.97 28.61 -24.13
CA VAL A 1 11.76 28.74 -22.70
C VAL A 1 10.49 27.98 -22.28
N ARG A 2 9.39 28.13 -23.02
CA ARG A 2 8.13 27.40 -22.73
C ARG A 2 8.30 25.89 -22.86
N MET A 3 9.09 25.43 -23.83
CA MET A 3 9.33 24.00 -24.04
C MET A 3 10.11 23.38 -22.88
N LEU A 4 11.07 24.10 -22.32
CA LEU A 4 11.83 23.63 -21.16
C LEU A 4 10.96 23.51 -19.91
N ALA A 5 10.08 24.48 -19.67
CA ALA A 5 9.18 24.46 -18.52
C ALA A 5 8.19 23.29 -18.61
N ALA A 6 7.65 23.01 -19.79
CA ALA A 6 6.75 21.89 -20.01
C ALA A 6 7.45 20.55 -19.75
N ARG A 7 8.68 20.38 -20.22
CA ARG A 7 9.45 19.15 -19.99
C ARG A 7 9.78 18.94 -18.52
N LEU A 8 10.10 20.00 -17.80
CA LEU A 8 10.33 19.90 -16.35
C LEU A 8 9.07 19.47 -15.62
N HIS A 9 7.92 20.01 -15.99
CA HIS A 9 6.64 19.66 -15.38
C HIS A 9 6.31 18.18 -15.62
N GLU A 10 6.48 17.70 -16.84
CA GLU A 10 6.27 16.29 -17.17
C GLU A 10 7.21 15.37 -16.39
N ALA A 11 8.47 15.75 -16.24
CA ALA A 11 9.44 14.98 -15.47
C ALA A 11 9.05 14.91 -14.00
N HIS A 12 8.59 16.01 -13.42
CA HIS A 12 8.15 16.05 -12.02
C HIS A 12 6.90 15.18 -11.78
N GLU A 13 5.95 15.21 -12.70
CA GLU A 13 4.76 14.36 -12.60
C GLU A 13 5.12 12.89 -12.66
N ARG A 14 6.02 12.51 -13.59
CA ARG A 14 6.47 11.13 -13.71
C ARG A 14 7.20 10.67 -12.47
N ILE A 15 8.00 11.52 -11.85
CA ILE A 15 8.67 11.20 -10.58
C ILE A 15 7.65 10.95 -9.48
N ARG A 16 6.61 11.77 -9.37
CA ARG A 16 5.54 11.57 -8.38
C ARG A 16 4.80 10.26 -8.59
N GLU A 17 4.46 9.92 -9.84
CA GLU A 17 3.77 8.67 -10.16
C GLU A 17 4.63 7.46 -9.77
N LEU A 18 5.90 7.45 -10.14
CA LEU A 18 6.82 6.38 -9.81
C LEU A 18 7.01 6.26 -8.30
N SER A 19 7.11 7.39 -7.60
CA SER A 19 7.24 7.40 -6.13
C SER A 19 5.99 6.84 -5.46
N ALA A 20 4.80 7.19 -5.95
CA ALA A 20 3.54 6.67 -5.42
C ALA A 20 3.43 5.16 -5.61
N GLU A 21 3.79 4.66 -6.79
CA GLU A 21 3.80 3.23 -7.07
C GLU A 21 4.76 2.48 -6.16
N ARG A 22 5.95 3.03 -5.93
CA ARG A 22 6.93 2.44 -5.01
C ARG A 22 6.42 2.40 -3.57
N VAL A 23 5.74 3.45 -3.14
CA VAL A 23 5.15 3.49 -1.80
C VAL A 23 4.07 2.43 -1.66
N GLN A 24 3.17 2.33 -2.64
CA GLN A 24 2.13 1.29 -2.65
C GLN A 24 2.74 -0.10 -2.57
N GLN A 25 3.77 -0.34 -3.35
CA GLN A 25 4.47 -1.62 -3.37
C GLN A 25 5.09 -1.94 -2.02
N ARG A 26 5.74 -0.96 -1.39
CA ARG A 26 6.35 -1.13 -0.07
C ARG A 26 5.31 -1.40 1.01
N VAL A 27 4.19 -0.68 0.96
CA VAL A 27 3.09 -0.90 1.90
C VAL A 27 2.51 -2.30 1.72
N ALA A 28 2.29 -2.72 0.47
CA ALA A 28 1.81 -4.07 0.18
C ALA A 28 2.78 -5.13 0.72
N ARG A 29 4.08 -4.95 0.52
CA ARG A 29 5.09 -5.86 1.05
C ARG A 29 5.07 -5.94 2.57
N SER A 30 4.91 -4.79 3.23
CA SER A 30 4.80 -4.76 4.70
C SER A 30 3.61 -5.58 5.17
N LEU A 31 2.46 -5.42 4.53
CA LEU A 31 1.25 -6.15 4.89
C LEU A 31 1.37 -7.64 4.62
N VAL A 32 1.93 -8.02 3.49
CA VAL A 32 2.16 -9.43 3.15
C VAL A 32 3.13 -10.07 4.15
N ARG A 33 4.18 -9.36 4.50
CA ARG A 33 5.17 -9.84 5.48
C ARG A 33 4.54 -10.04 6.86
N LEU A 34 3.70 -9.09 7.28
CA LEU A 34 2.96 -9.21 8.52
C LEU A 34 1.97 -10.37 8.48
N ALA A 35 1.32 -10.60 7.33
CA ALA A 35 0.40 -11.71 7.19
C ALA A 35 1.09 -13.06 7.37
N HIS A 36 2.33 -13.19 6.91
CA HIS A 36 3.11 -14.41 7.13
C HIS A 36 3.45 -14.63 8.60
N LYS A 37 3.64 -13.56 9.36
CA LYS A 37 4.05 -13.65 10.76
C LYS A 37 2.86 -13.74 11.72
N VAL A 38 1.82 -12.93 11.50
CA VAL A 38 0.72 -12.77 12.46
C VAL A 38 -0.66 -12.85 11.79
N GLY A 39 -0.74 -13.37 10.59
CA GLY A 39 -2.02 -13.52 9.90
C GLY A 39 -2.83 -14.66 10.47
N VAL A 40 -4.10 -14.42 10.73
CA VAL A 40 -5.07 -15.44 11.19
C VAL A 40 -6.08 -15.63 10.08
N ARG A 41 -6.23 -16.87 9.64
CA ARG A 41 -7.18 -17.20 8.57
C ARG A 41 -8.61 -16.95 9.03
N GLN A 42 -9.36 -16.32 8.16
CA GLN A 42 -10.78 -16.06 8.34
C GLN A 42 -11.58 -16.78 7.26
N ALA A 43 -12.89 -16.66 7.32
CA ALA A 43 -13.76 -17.22 6.28
C ALA A 43 -13.38 -16.67 4.90
N ALA A 44 -13.63 -17.46 3.86
CA ALA A 44 -13.41 -17.12 2.45
C ALA A 44 -11.93 -16.78 2.10
N GLY A 45 -10.99 -17.30 2.91
CA GLY A 45 -9.56 -17.16 2.60
C GLY A 45 -8.96 -15.82 2.96
N SER A 46 -9.68 -14.95 3.66
CA SER A 46 -9.11 -13.69 4.12
C SER A 46 -8.17 -13.92 5.31
N LEU A 47 -7.30 -12.95 5.55
CA LEU A 47 -6.31 -12.99 6.63
C LEU A 47 -6.45 -11.74 7.49
N ARG A 48 -6.79 -11.91 8.75
CA ARG A 48 -6.79 -10.83 9.72
C ARG A 48 -5.40 -10.73 10.33
N LEU A 49 -4.83 -9.55 10.34
CA LEU A 49 -3.53 -9.34 10.99
C LEU A 49 -3.74 -9.26 12.49
N ASP A 50 -3.18 -10.21 13.22
CA ASP A 50 -3.34 -10.29 14.69
C ASP A 50 -2.30 -9.40 15.38
N VAL A 51 -2.37 -8.11 15.09
CA VAL A 51 -1.51 -7.08 15.65
C VAL A 51 -2.24 -5.75 15.54
N ARG A 52 -2.03 -4.88 16.50
CA ARG A 52 -2.54 -3.51 16.41
C ARG A 52 -1.67 -2.75 15.40
N LEU A 53 -2.30 -2.26 14.37
CA LEU A 53 -1.60 -1.58 13.30
C LEU A 53 -2.40 -0.38 12.83
N SER A 54 -1.92 0.80 13.16
CA SER A 54 -2.54 2.04 12.73
C SER A 54 -1.97 2.48 11.37
N ARG A 55 -2.67 3.40 10.72
CA ARG A 55 -2.15 4.02 9.50
C ARG A 55 -0.83 4.74 9.75
N GLN A 56 -0.70 5.34 10.93
CA GLN A 56 0.55 6.01 11.33
C GLN A 56 1.70 5.02 11.45
N ASP A 57 1.44 3.84 12.03
CA ASP A 57 2.44 2.78 12.13
C ASP A 57 2.94 2.37 10.74
N LEU A 58 2.02 2.17 9.80
CA LEU A 58 2.38 1.83 8.43
C LEU A 58 3.18 2.95 7.76
N ALA A 59 2.81 4.20 8.01
CA ALA A 59 3.55 5.34 7.46
C ALA A 59 4.99 5.34 7.96
N GLN A 60 5.19 5.14 9.26
CA GLN A 60 6.52 5.09 9.85
C GLN A 60 7.33 3.91 9.34
N MET A 61 6.71 2.73 9.26
CA MET A 61 7.38 1.52 8.77
C MET A 61 7.87 1.67 7.33
N ASN A 62 7.19 2.46 6.54
CA ASN A 62 7.48 2.59 5.11
C ASN A 62 8.13 3.92 4.73
N GLY A 63 8.46 4.75 5.73
CA GLY A 63 9.12 6.02 5.49
C GLY A 63 8.28 6.96 4.62
N THR A 64 6.98 7.00 4.85
CA THR A 64 6.05 7.84 4.10
C THR A 64 5.12 8.57 5.06
N THR A 65 4.16 9.32 4.52
CA THR A 65 3.25 10.13 5.30
C THR A 65 1.96 9.38 5.61
N LEU A 66 1.29 9.79 6.70
CA LEU A 66 -0.02 9.30 7.05
C LEU A 66 -1.03 9.50 5.90
N GLU A 67 -0.95 10.65 5.25
CA GLU A 67 -1.83 10.98 4.13
C GLU A 67 -1.68 10.00 2.98
N THR A 68 -0.45 9.68 2.60
CA THR A 68 -0.17 8.74 1.52
C THR A 68 -0.67 7.33 1.87
N VAL A 69 -0.41 6.86 3.09
CA VAL A 69 -0.90 5.57 3.54
C VAL A 69 -2.42 5.53 3.55
N SER A 70 -3.07 6.57 4.08
CA SER A 70 -4.54 6.64 4.12
C SER A 70 -5.13 6.56 2.72
N ARG A 71 -4.54 7.26 1.78
CA ARG A 71 -4.99 7.26 0.38
C ARG A 71 -4.83 5.87 -0.24
N THR A 72 -3.70 5.23 -0.01
CA THR A 72 -3.42 3.89 -0.51
C THR A 72 -4.39 2.86 0.07
N LEU A 73 -4.58 2.86 1.37
CA LEU A 73 -5.49 1.92 2.04
C LEU A 73 -6.94 2.14 1.60
N THR A 74 -7.35 3.39 1.44
CA THR A 74 -8.70 3.71 0.95
C THR A 74 -8.93 3.15 -0.45
N ALA A 75 -7.95 3.32 -1.34
CA ALA A 75 -8.05 2.78 -2.69
C ALA A 75 -8.16 1.26 -2.68
N TRP A 76 -7.35 0.58 -1.87
CA TRP A 76 -7.39 -0.87 -1.78
C TRP A 76 -8.68 -1.38 -1.11
N GLN A 77 -9.21 -0.64 -0.15
CA GLN A 77 -10.48 -0.96 0.47
C GLN A 77 -11.63 -0.86 -0.55
N ARG A 78 -11.64 0.17 -1.37
CA ARG A 78 -12.61 0.32 -2.45
C ARG A 78 -12.51 -0.78 -3.49
N ALA A 79 -11.29 -1.25 -3.76
CA ALA A 79 -11.06 -2.34 -4.70
C ALA A 79 -11.38 -3.72 -4.09
N GLY A 80 -11.74 -3.79 -2.82
CA GLY A 80 -12.07 -5.05 -2.16
C GLY A 80 -10.87 -5.88 -1.76
N LEU A 81 -9.67 -5.28 -1.69
CA LEU A 81 -8.45 -5.98 -1.31
C LEU A 81 -8.27 -6.06 0.20
N LEU A 82 -8.69 -5.02 0.91
CA LEU A 82 -8.54 -4.91 2.35
C LEU A 82 -9.83 -4.48 3.01
N GLU A 83 -9.94 -4.79 4.29
CA GLU A 83 -10.90 -4.18 5.19
C GLU A 83 -10.10 -3.51 6.30
N VAL A 84 -10.28 -2.21 6.49
CA VAL A 84 -9.49 -1.42 7.43
C VAL A 84 -10.40 -0.92 8.54
N GLY A 85 -10.15 -1.41 9.75
CA GLY A 85 -10.79 -0.92 10.96
C GLY A 85 -9.83 -0.03 11.74
N ARG A 86 -10.25 0.35 12.93
CA ARG A 86 -9.41 1.11 13.85
C ARG A 86 -8.29 0.22 14.37
N GLU A 87 -7.06 0.51 13.98
CA GLU A 87 -5.86 -0.25 14.36
C GLU A 87 -5.94 -1.74 14.00
N GLN A 88 -6.81 -2.10 13.06
CA GLN A 88 -6.92 -3.49 12.61
C GLN A 88 -7.08 -3.55 11.10
N ILE A 89 -6.37 -4.47 10.48
CA ILE A 89 -6.40 -4.67 9.03
C ILE A 89 -6.68 -6.14 8.74
N THR A 90 -7.62 -6.38 7.84
CA THR A 90 -7.91 -7.72 7.31
C THR A 90 -7.63 -7.70 5.82
N ILE A 91 -6.82 -8.62 5.35
CA ILE A 91 -6.51 -8.76 3.93
C ILE A 91 -7.56 -9.69 3.33
N LEU A 92 -8.43 -9.12 2.49
CA LEU A 92 -9.53 -9.88 1.89
C LEU A 92 -9.07 -10.74 0.73
N LYS A 93 -8.10 -10.25 -0.03
CA LYS A 93 -7.56 -10.94 -1.21
C LYS A 93 -6.04 -11.00 -1.13
N PRO A 94 -5.51 -11.95 -0.34
CA PRO A 94 -4.05 -12.02 -0.12
C PRO A 94 -3.26 -12.22 -1.40
N GLU A 95 -3.77 -13.00 -2.34
CA GLU A 95 -3.07 -13.28 -3.59
C GLU A 95 -2.91 -12.03 -4.45
N GLU A 96 -3.97 -11.21 -4.53
CA GLU A 96 -3.91 -9.96 -5.29
C GLU A 96 -2.99 -8.95 -4.64
N LEU A 97 -3.00 -8.87 -3.32
CA LEU A 97 -2.09 -7.98 -2.61
C LEU A 97 -0.63 -8.42 -2.80
N ALA A 98 -0.37 -9.72 -2.79
CA ALA A 98 0.96 -10.27 -3.03
C ALA A 98 1.45 -9.91 -4.44
N LEU A 99 0.57 -9.90 -5.43
CA LEU A 99 0.95 -9.47 -6.78
C LEU A 99 1.39 -8.00 -6.80
N ILE A 100 0.71 -7.14 -6.07
CA ILE A 100 1.12 -5.73 -5.96
C ILE A 100 2.49 -5.65 -5.29
N ALA A 101 2.71 -6.42 -4.23
CA ALA A 101 3.98 -6.44 -3.51
C ALA A 101 5.14 -6.89 -4.38
N ASP A 102 4.88 -7.82 -5.29
CA ASP A 102 5.90 -8.40 -6.16
C ASP A 102 6.04 -7.71 -7.52
N ASP A 103 5.16 -6.75 -7.80
CA ASP A 103 5.16 -6.02 -9.08
C ASP A 103 6.32 -5.04 -9.11
N LEU A 104 7.51 -5.58 -9.40
CA LEU A 104 8.72 -4.78 -9.48
C LEU A 104 8.85 -4.24 -10.90
N PRO A 105 8.93 -2.91 -11.08
CA PRO A 105 9.25 -2.35 -12.38
C PRO A 105 10.65 -2.80 -12.77
N ASN A 106 10.73 -3.39 -13.91
CA ASN A 106 12.01 -3.80 -14.49
C ASN A 106 12.83 -2.59 -14.89
#